data_6c5974adab547e18933772c493a2d12f
#
_entry.id   6c5974adab547e18933772c493a2d12f
#
_cell.length_a   1.000
_cell.length_b   1.000
_cell.length_c   1.000
_cell.angle_alpha   90.00
_cell.angle_beta   90.00
_cell.angle_gamma   90.00
#
_symmetry.space_group_name_H-M   'P 1'
#
loop_
_entity.id
_entity.type
_entity.pdbx_description
1 polymer ?
#
loop_
_entity_poly.entity_id
_entity_poly.type
_entity_poly.pdbx_seq_one_letter_code
_entity_poly.pdbx_strand_id
1 'polypeptide(L)'
;MLASKVSAMLAFVDGKGFPRLVPCWFFWDGSAFYVTSYADKFHVRCLRRNPRASIGIEIAHATDGAVGNRQVKGVGEVVISEDVEGHWARRIAEKYLGDITHLDGGTSRVVIRLEPHRITAHGGGLKIGSGSGEIPANSR
;
A
#
# COMPACT_ATOMS: atom_id res chain seq x y z
N MET A 1 -9.68 4.65 6.47
CA MET A 1 -9.15 3.56 5.62
C MET A 1 -7.63 3.58 5.53
N LEU A 2 -7.00 4.69 5.18
CA LEU A 2 -5.53 4.78 5.08
C LEU A 2 -4.81 4.69 6.43
N ALA A 3 -5.51 4.89 7.54
CA ALA A 3 -5.00 4.64 8.88
C ALA A 3 -5.23 3.19 9.37
N SER A 4 -5.89 2.35 8.58
CA SER A 4 -6.19 0.97 8.96
C SER A 4 -4.95 0.08 8.90
N LYS A 5 -4.98 -1.01 9.67
CA LYS A 5 -3.86 -1.97 9.80
C LYS A 5 -3.89 -3.07 8.73
N VAL A 6 -4.46 -2.78 7.57
CA VAL A 6 -4.48 -3.73 6.46
C VAL A 6 -3.22 -3.61 5.62
N SER A 7 -2.80 -4.71 5.02
CA SER A 7 -1.68 -4.70 4.08
C SER A 7 -2.09 -4.05 2.76
N ALA A 8 -1.15 -3.38 2.15
CA ALA A 8 -1.25 -2.91 0.78
C ALA A 8 -0.57 -3.88 -0.18
N MET A 9 -0.94 -3.82 -1.44
CA MET A 9 -0.22 -4.44 -2.54
C MET A 9 0.51 -3.36 -3.32
N LEU A 10 1.83 -3.46 -3.36
CA LEU A 10 2.68 -2.59 -4.17
C LEU A 10 2.95 -3.28 -5.50
N ALA A 11 2.54 -2.66 -6.59
CA ALA A 11 2.75 -3.15 -7.94
C ALA A 11 3.96 -2.45 -8.56
N PHE A 12 4.78 -3.21 -9.23
CA PHE A 12 5.99 -2.74 -9.89
C PHE A 12 6.26 -3.57 -11.16
N VAL A 13 7.21 -3.15 -11.97
CA VAL A 13 7.54 -3.81 -13.22
C VAL A 13 8.94 -4.41 -13.13
N ASP A 14 9.09 -5.68 -13.49
CA ASP A 14 10.39 -6.33 -13.51
C ASP A 14 11.20 -5.99 -14.79
N GLY A 15 12.43 -6.49 -14.85
CA GLY A 15 13.32 -6.21 -15.96
C GLY A 15 12.89 -6.80 -17.30
N LYS A 16 11.88 -7.67 -17.31
CA LYS A 16 11.29 -8.26 -18.52
C LYS A 16 9.97 -7.61 -18.92
N GLY A 17 9.54 -6.59 -18.17
CA GLY A 17 8.30 -5.87 -18.41
C GLY A 17 7.06 -6.52 -17.79
N PHE A 18 7.20 -7.54 -16.98
CA PHE A 18 6.07 -8.13 -16.28
C PHE A 18 5.68 -7.31 -15.05
N PRO A 19 4.36 -7.07 -14.86
CA PRO A 19 3.87 -6.50 -13.62
C PRO A 19 4.00 -7.52 -12.49
N ARG A 20 4.52 -7.05 -11.37
CA ARG A 20 4.76 -7.85 -10.17
C ARG A 20 4.09 -7.20 -8.97
N LEU A 21 3.79 -7.99 -7.96
CA LEU A 21 3.15 -7.53 -6.73
C LEU A 21 3.98 -7.96 -5.52
N VAL A 22 4.01 -7.10 -4.51
CA VAL A 22 4.51 -7.43 -3.18
C VAL A 22 3.54 -6.90 -2.13
N PRO A 23 3.07 -7.75 -1.19
CA PRO A 23 2.32 -7.28 -0.06
C PRO A 23 3.24 -6.50 0.88
N CYS A 24 2.75 -5.41 1.44
CA CYS A 24 3.55 -4.56 2.32
C CYS A 24 2.69 -3.83 3.35
N TRP A 25 3.32 -3.47 4.44
CA TRP A 25 2.79 -2.48 5.35
C TRP A 25 3.15 -1.08 4.86
N PHE A 26 2.31 -0.13 5.14
CA PHE A 26 2.48 1.23 4.64
C PHE A 26 2.11 2.28 5.69
N PHE A 27 2.61 3.48 5.48
CA PHE A 27 2.19 4.68 6.18
C PHE A 27 1.75 5.73 5.15
N TRP A 28 0.65 6.42 5.42
CA TRP A 28 0.15 7.53 4.63
C TRP A 28 0.24 8.81 5.44
N ASP A 29 0.93 9.82 4.94
CA ASP A 29 1.14 11.10 5.66
C ASP A 29 0.17 12.21 5.24
N GLY A 30 -0.78 11.92 4.37
CA GLY A 30 -1.70 12.89 3.78
C GLY A 30 -1.34 13.26 2.35
N SER A 31 -0.13 12.96 1.89
CA SER A 31 0.32 13.25 0.53
C SER A 31 1.05 12.10 -0.16
N ALA A 32 1.69 11.24 0.58
CA ALA A 32 2.46 10.13 0.04
C ALA A 32 2.33 8.85 0.86
N PHE A 33 2.51 7.73 0.19
CA PHE A 33 2.67 6.42 0.81
C PHE A 33 4.14 6.15 1.07
N TYR A 34 4.42 5.55 2.22
CA TYR A 34 5.76 5.12 2.61
C TYR A 34 5.74 3.63 2.90
N VAL A 35 6.64 2.91 2.27
CA VAL A 35 6.87 1.48 2.45
C VAL A 35 8.35 1.28 2.74
N THR A 36 8.68 0.46 3.71
CA THR A 36 10.08 0.17 4.02
C THR A 36 10.46 -1.22 3.56
N SER A 37 11.71 -1.38 3.20
CA SER A 37 12.27 -2.62 2.72
C SER A 37 13.78 -2.63 2.91
N TYR A 38 14.44 -3.57 2.28
CA TYR A 38 15.91 -3.66 2.26
C TYR A 38 16.42 -3.47 0.83
N ALA A 39 17.61 -2.88 0.71
CA ALA A 39 18.18 -2.51 -0.58
C ALA A 39 18.40 -3.69 -1.54
N ASP A 40 18.62 -4.89 -1.00
CA ASP A 40 18.87 -6.11 -1.77
C ASP A 40 17.60 -6.84 -2.25
N LYS A 41 16.43 -6.39 -1.81
CA LYS A 41 15.17 -7.03 -2.21
C LYS A 41 14.87 -6.83 -3.69
N PHE A 42 14.27 -7.86 -4.29
CA PHE A 42 13.96 -7.88 -5.72
C PHE A 42 13.10 -6.69 -6.15
N HIS A 43 12.05 -6.38 -5.40
CA HIS A 43 11.18 -5.26 -5.73
C HIS A 43 11.90 -3.90 -5.64
N VAL A 44 12.83 -3.75 -4.71
CA VAL A 44 13.64 -2.52 -4.60
C VAL A 44 14.55 -2.36 -5.81
N ARG A 45 15.21 -3.43 -6.24
CA ARG A 45 16.06 -3.40 -7.43
C ARG A 45 15.28 -3.09 -8.71
N CYS A 46 14.07 -3.65 -8.84
CA CYS A 46 13.19 -3.35 -9.97
C CYS A 46 12.74 -1.90 -9.97
N LEU A 47 12.34 -1.38 -8.82
CA LEU A 47 11.87 0.00 -8.68
C LEU A 47 12.98 1.03 -8.88
N ARG A 48 14.22 0.68 -8.60
CA ARG A 48 15.37 1.55 -8.93
C ARG A 48 15.58 1.69 -10.44
N ARG A 49 15.26 0.65 -11.22
CA ARG A 49 15.36 0.66 -12.68
C ARG A 49 14.13 1.30 -13.33
N ASN A 50 12.95 1.01 -12.79
CA ASN A 50 11.68 1.53 -13.27
C ASN A 50 10.87 2.00 -12.07
N PRO A 51 10.84 3.31 -11.79
CA PRO A 51 10.19 3.84 -10.60
C PRO A 51 8.66 3.88 -10.68
N ARG A 52 8.07 3.51 -11.80
CA ARG A 52 6.61 3.49 -11.97
C ARG A 52 6.01 2.39 -11.10
N ALA A 53 5.04 2.78 -10.29
CA ALA A 53 4.42 1.89 -9.33
C ALA A 53 2.96 2.24 -9.09
N SER A 54 2.24 1.27 -8.58
CA SER A 54 0.89 1.46 -8.07
C SER A 54 0.78 0.83 -6.70
N ILE A 55 -0.04 1.40 -5.85
CA ILE A 55 -0.38 0.82 -4.56
C ILE A 55 -1.89 0.63 -4.46
N GLY A 56 -2.31 -0.51 -3.97
CA GLY A 56 -3.71 -0.84 -3.79
C GLY A 56 -3.98 -1.30 -2.36
N ILE A 57 -5.07 -0.82 -1.80
CA ILE A 57 -5.53 -1.17 -0.46
C ILE A 57 -7.00 -1.52 -0.56
N GLU A 58 -7.38 -2.66 0.00
CA GLU A 58 -8.76 -3.09 0.05
C GLU A 58 -9.15 -3.49 1.47
N ILE A 59 -10.34 -3.07 1.88
CA ILE A 59 -10.99 -3.54 3.10
C ILE A 59 -12.35 -4.11 2.71
N ALA A 60 -12.48 -5.41 2.85
CA ALA A 60 -13.78 -6.08 2.78
C ALA A 60 -14.46 -5.98 4.15
N HIS A 61 -15.75 -5.75 4.15
CA HIS A 61 -16.57 -5.77 5.35
C HIS A 61 -17.91 -6.43 5.06
N ALA A 62 -18.42 -7.12 6.06
CA ALA A 62 -19.77 -7.67 6.05
C ALA A 62 -20.54 -7.10 7.25
N THR A 63 -21.70 -6.59 7.00
CA THR A 63 -22.67 -6.18 8.02
C THR A 63 -23.98 -6.85 7.75
N ASP A 64 -24.93 -6.79 8.67
CA ASP A 64 -26.23 -7.45 8.53
C ASP A 64 -26.89 -7.16 7.18
N GLY A 65 -26.95 -8.18 6.33
CA GLY A 65 -27.56 -8.10 5.02
C GLY A 65 -26.75 -7.40 3.93
N ALA A 66 -25.49 -7.03 4.17
CA ALA A 66 -24.66 -6.40 3.16
C ALA A 66 -23.21 -6.89 3.22
N VAL A 67 -22.62 -7.07 2.04
CA VAL A 67 -21.17 -7.24 1.86
C VAL A 67 -20.69 -6.04 1.08
N GLY A 68 -19.64 -5.40 1.57
CA GLY A 68 -19.04 -4.26 0.90
C GLY A 68 -17.54 -4.33 0.90
N ASN A 69 -16.95 -3.60 -0.03
CA ASN A 69 -15.51 -3.35 -0.01
C ASN A 69 -15.22 -1.87 -0.21
N ARG A 70 -14.13 -1.44 0.37
CA ARG A 70 -13.56 -0.12 0.13
C ARG A 70 -12.18 -0.29 -0.45
N GLN A 71 -11.90 0.44 -1.50
CA GLN A 71 -10.63 0.36 -2.20
C GLN A 71 -10.02 1.75 -2.35
N VAL A 72 -8.71 1.81 -2.19
CA VAL A 72 -7.92 2.98 -2.55
C VAL A 72 -6.78 2.50 -3.44
N LYS A 73 -6.58 3.20 -4.53
CA LYS A 73 -5.49 2.94 -5.47
C LYS A 73 -4.73 4.22 -5.75
N GLY A 74 -3.42 4.15 -5.69
CA GLY A 74 -2.54 5.26 -6.04
C GLY A 74 -1.58 4.84 -7.15
N VAL A 75 -1.31 5.74 -8.08
CA VAL A 75 -0.39 5.53 -9.20
C VAL A 75 0.60 6.67 -9.24
N GLY A 76 1.88 6.35 -9.38
CA GLY A 76 2.91 7.37 -9.48
C GLY A 76 4.30 6.78 -9.69
N GLU A 77 5.30 7.60 -9.46
CA GLU A 77 6.69 7.20 -9.46
C GLU A 77 7.23 7.23 -8.04
N VAL A 78 8.01 6.20 -7.69
CA VAL A 78 8.61 6.11 -6.36
C VAL A 78 9.94 6.84 -6.31
N VAL A 79 10.27 7.33 -5.13
CA VAL A 79 11.60 7.77 -4.75
C VAL A 79 12.09 6.84 -3.66
N ILE A 80 13.25 6.24 -3.85
CA ILE A 80 13.87 5.33 -2.89
C ILE A 80 15.04 6.04 -2.24
N SER A 81 15.03 6.07 -0.93
CA SER A 81 16.13 6.64 -0.14
C SER A 81 16.47 5.74 1.04
N GLU A 82 17.58 6.01 1.66
CA GLU A 82 17.93 5.34 2.92
C GLU A 82 16.93 5.70 4.01
N ASP A 83 16.48 4.70 4.76
CA ASP A 83 15.65 4.91 5.94
C ASP A 83 16.54 5.17 7.14
N VAL A 84 16.96 6.43 7.29
CA VAL A 84 17.93 6.85 8.30
C VAL A 84 17.41 6.52 9.70
N GLU A 85 18.18 5.78 10.46
CA GLU A 85 17.86 5.32 11.81
C GLU A 85 16.54 4.52 11.92
N GLY A 86 16.04 4.00 10.79
CA GLY A 86 14.78 3.27 10.76
C GLY A 86 13.56 4.12 11.08
N HIS A 87 13.60 5.41 10.78
CA HIS A 87 12.52 6.35 11.09
C HIS A 87 11.16 5.88 10.55
N TRP A 88 11.08 5.55 9.28
CA TRP A 88 9.84 5.10 8.66
C TRP A 88 9.48 3.67 9.04
N ALA A 89 10.48 2.79 9.16
CA ALA A 89 10.24 1.43 9.63
C ALA A 89 9.60 1.43 11.02
N ARG A 90 10.05 2.31 11.89
CA ARG A 90 9.49 2.47 13.23
C ARG A 90 8.05 2.99 13.18
N ARG A 91 7.78 4.03 12.40
CA ARG A 91 6.41 4.59 12.26
C ARG A 91 5.43 3.57 11.70
N ILE A 92 5.87 2.77 10.72
CA ILE A 92 5.04 1.71 10.15
C ILE A 92 4.80 0.60 11.20
N ALA A 93 5.83 0.18 11.91
CA ALA A 93 5.70 -0.83 12.95
C ALA A 93 4.78 -0.37 14.09
N GLU A 94 4.88 0.87 14.51
CA GLU A 94 3.97 1.45 15.50
C GLU A 94 2.51 1.42 15.04
N LYS A 95 2.27 1.75 13.78
CA LYS A 95 0.92 1.69 13.19
C LYS A 95 0.29 0.30 13.27
N TYR A 96 1.06 -0.76 12.96
CA TYR A 96 0.55 -2.12 12.86
C TYR A 96 0.64 -2.90 14.16
N LEU A 97 1.66 -2.66 14.95
CA LEU A 97 1.98 -3.44 16.14
C LEU A 97 1.74 -2.69 17.46
N GLY A 98 1.52 -1.37 17.39
CA GLY A 98 1.40 -0.54 18.58
C GLY A 98 2.77 -0.14 19.12
N ASP A 99 2.91 -0.13 20.46
CA ASP A 99 4.17 0.24 21.10
C ASP A 99 5.24 -0.84 20.84
N ILE A 100 6.34 -0.43 20.21
CA ILE A 100 7.46 -1.29 19.90
C ILE A 100 8.70 -0.81 20.65
N THR A 101 9.28 -1.68 21.44
CA THR A 101 10.51 -1.38 22.20
C THR A 101 11.78 -1.67 21.41
N HIS A 102 11.72 -2.56 20.41
CA HIS A 102 12.87 -2.95 19.61
C HIS A 102 12.48 -3.07 18.13
N LEU A 103 13.10 -2.25 17.32
CA LEU A 103 13.16 -2.47 15.89
C LEU A 103 14.58 -2.95 15.57
N ASP A 104 14.66 -4.07 14.89
CA ASP A 104 15.95 -4.58 14.43
C ASP A 104 16.60 -3.52 13.53
N GLY A 105 17.72 -2.98 13.99
CA GLY A 105 18.46 -1.92 13.32
C GLY A 105 19.25 -2.42 12.10
N GLY A 106 18.64 -3.28 11.29
CA GLY A 106 19.26 -3.84 10.11
C GLY A 106 19.88 -2.78 9.24
N THR A 107 21.13 -2.99 8.86
CA THR A 107 21.83 -2.19 7.85
C THR A 107 21.13 -2.36 6.50
N SER A 108 21.12 -1.31 5.67
CA SER A 108 20.55 -1.32 4.32
C SER A 108 19.01 -1.21 4.24
N ARG A 109 18.39 -0.65 5.26
CA ARG A 109 16.98 -0.29 5.15
C ARG A 109 16.79 0.87 4.19
N VAL A 110 15.76 0.75 3.37
CA VAL A 110 15.33 1.81 2.47
C VAL A 110 13.87 2.14 2.72
N VAL A 111 13.50 3.36 2.40
CA VAL A 111 12.11 3.78 2.32
C VAL A 111 11.75 4.04 0.87
N ILE A 112 10.62 3.49 0.46
CA ILE A 112 10.02 3.69 -0.84
C ILE A 112 8.87 4.69 -0.65
N ARG A 113 9.04 5.89 -1.20
CA ARG A 113 8.03 6.94 -1.12
C ARG A 113 7.28 7.02 -2.44
N LEU A 114 5.99 6.85 -2.40
CA LEU A 114 5.10 7.02 -3.55
C LEU A 114 4.18 8.21 -3.31
N GLU A 115 4.46 9.32 -3.95
CA GLU A 115 3.52 10.42 -4.06
C GLU A 115 2.65 10.19 -5.28
N PRO A 116 1.37 9.84 -5.10
CA PRO A 116 0.52 9.52 -6.22
C PRO A 116 0.18 10.79 -7.00
N HIS A 117 0.39 10.78 -8.30
CA HIS A 117 -0.15 11.80 -9.17
C HIS A 117 -1.62 11.53 -9.52
N ARG A 118 -2.09 10.32 -9.22
CA ARG A 118 -3.50 9.94 -9.33
C ARG A 118 -3.86 9.00 -8.19
N ILE A 119 -4.90 9.34 -7.46
CA ILE A 119 -5.46 8.50 -6.40
C ILE A 119 -6.96 8.33 -6.67
N THR A 120 -7.44 7.10 -6.56
CA THR A 120 -8.86 6.78 -6.70
C THR A 120 -9.33 6.02 -5.47
N ALA A 121 -10.53 6.34 -5.03
CA ALA A 121 -11.19 5.65 -3.94
C ALA A 121 -12.53 5.12 -4.41
N HIS A 122 -12.87 3.92 -3.98
CA HIS A 122 -14.14 3.28 -4.27
C HIS A 122 -14.70 2.69 -2.99
N GLY A 123 -15.98 2.90 -2.77
CA GLY A 123 -16.74 2.25 -1.71
C GLY A 123 -17.97 1.63 -2.31
N GLY A 124 -18.09 0.31 -2.26
CA GLY A 124 -19.20 -0.43 -2.80
C GLY A 124 -19.79 -1.38 -1.77
N GLY A 125 -21.06 -1.68 -1.90
CA GLY A 125 -21.75 -2.68 -1.11
C GLY A 125 -22.73 -3.45 -1.96
N LEU A 126 -22.78 -4.76 -1.73
CA LEU A 126 -23.79 -5.65 -2.29
C LEU A 126 -24.73 -6.04 -1.15
N LYS A 127 -26.02 -5.74 -1.28
CA LYS A 127 -27.03 -6.23 -0.33
C LYS A 127 -27.32 -7.69 -0.62
N ILE A 128 -27.22 -8.53 0.41
CA ILE A 128 -27.55 -9.95 0.32
C ILE A 128 -29.03 -10.11 0.64
N GLY A 129 -29.78 -10.77 -0.24
CA GLY A 129 -31.11 -11.30 0.05
C GLY A 129 -32.31 -10.50 -0.38
N SER A 130 -32.23 -9.38 -1.04
CA SER A 130 -33.39 -8.65 -1.56
C SER A 130 -33.13 -7.93 -2.89
N GLY A 131 -32.67 -8.66 -3.88
CA GLY A 131 -32.66 -8.18 -5.26
C GLY A 131 -31.73 -6.96 -5.52
N SER A 132 -31.13 -6.97 -6.67
CA SER A 132 -30.46 -5.84 -7.35
C SER A 132 -29.78 -4.78 -6.48
N GLY A 133 -28.64 -5.13 -5.92
CA GLY A 133 -27.68 -4.10 -5.53
C GLY A 133 -26.95 -3.61 -6.77
N GLU A 134 -27.01 -2.34 -7.07
CA GLU A 134 -26.15 -1.77 -8.09
C GLU A 134 -24.70 -1.80 -7.56
N ILE A 135 -23.83 -2.38 -8.36
CA ILE A 135 -22.38 -2.23 -8.13
C ILE A 135 -22.01 -0.85 -8.62
N PRO A 136 -21.54 0.07 -7.75
CA PRO A 136 -21.15 1.39 -8.21
C PRO A 136 -20.06 1.28 -9.25
N ALA A 137 -20.16 2.10 -10.30
CA ALA A 137 -19.11 2.18 -11.29
C ALA A 137 -17.78 2.54 -10.64
N ASN A 138 -16.70 1.86 -11.03
CA ASN A 138 -15.36 2.20 -10.58
C ASN A 138 -15.04 3.65 -10.95
N SER A 139 -14.82 4.47 -9.97
CA SER A 139 -14.21 5.77 -10.19
C SER A 139 -12.77 5.55 -10.67
N ARG A 140 -12.50 6.00 -11.86
CA ARG A 140 -11.16 5.93 -12.48
C ARG A 140 -10.33 7.13 -12.09
#